data_23670d04f7226990b668cfb387560f47
#
_entry.id   23670d04f7226990b668cfb387560f47
#
_cell.length_a   1.000
_cell.length_b   1.000
_cell.length_c   1.000
_cell.angle_alpha   90.00
_cell.angle_beta   90.00
_cell.angle_gamma   90.00
#
_symmetry.space_group_name_H-M   'P 1'
#
loop_
_entity.id
_entity.type
_entity.pdbx_description
1 polymer ?
#
loop_
_entity_poly.entity_id
_entity_poly.type
_entity_poly.pdbx_seq_one_letter_code
_entity_poly.pdbx_strand_id
1 'polypeptide(L)'
;MSNLWTPSIEVESVNGTREVSLTTRHLMNRNVFLQGTIDSDMANQFLSQLLYLEQELEEPVTIYINSPGGEVNAGLVIYDAIQGSNLEINMICTGMAASMAAILFCSFFSVRFSSSL
;
A
#
# COMPACT_ATOMS: atom_id res chain seq x y z
N MET A 1 4.02 13.69 11.75
CA MET A 1 4.09 14.01 11.17
C MET A 1 4.59 14.33 10.36
N SER A 2 4.50 14.59 9.96
CA SER A 2 4.63 14.95 9.30
C SER A 2 5.04 15.20 8.26
N ASN A 3 4.86 15.00 7.50
CA ASN A 3 5.25 15.38 6.48
C ASN A 3 4.66 16.48 5.98
N LEU A 4 5.11 17.19 5.84
CA LEU A 4 4.64 18.49 5.64
C LEU A 4 4.67 18.90 4.22
N TRP A 5 5.30 18.11 3.37
CA TRP A 5 5.44 18.43 1.96
C TRP A 5 5.33 17.14 1.14
N THR A 6 4.41 17.17 0.18
CA THR A 6 4.23 16.04 -0.72
C THR A 6 4.46 16.55 -2.14
N PRO A 7 5.42 16.01 -2.86
CA PRO A 7 5.66 16.45 -4.22
C PRO A 7 4.48 16.15 -5.13
N SER A 8 4.33 16.93 -6.17
CA SER A 8 3.30 16.68 -7.16
C SER A 8 3.95 16.58 -8.53
N ILE A 9 3.25 15.93 -9.44
CA ILE A 9 3.73 15.71 -10.80
C ILE A 9 2.61 15.99 -11.76
N GLU A 10 2.96 16.20 -13.02
CA GLU A 10 1.99 16.40 -14.08
C GLU A 10 1.67 15.07 -14.73
N VAL A 11 0.39 14.87 -15.01
CA VAL A 11 -0.08 13.66 -15.68
C VAL A 11 -0.86 14.08 -16.91
N GLU A 12 -0.45 13.57 -18.06
CA GLU A 12 -1.15 13.84 -19.32
C GLU A 12 -2.37 12.94 -19.46
N SER A 13 -3.41 13.49 -20.03
CA SER A 13 -4.62 12.74 -20.29
C SER A 13 -5.21 13.22 -21.61
N VAL A 14 -6.30 12.56 -22.06
CA VAL A 14 -6.98 12.97 -23.29
C VAL A 14 -7.48 14.40 -23.21
N ASN A 15 -7.78 14.90 -22.04
CA ASN A 15 -8.30 16.24 -21.83
C ASN A 15 -7.23 17.24 -21.47
N GLY A 16 -5.94 16.88 -21.59
CA GLY A 16 -4.83 17.74 -21.27
C GLY A 16 -4.03 17.23 -20.11
N THR A 17 -3.25 18.12 -19.54
CA THR A 17 -2.34 17.81 -18.43
C THR A 17 -2.97 18.23 -17.12
N ARG A 18 -2.80 17.39 -16.09
CA ARG A 18 -3.23 17.79 -14.75
C ARG A 18 -2.17 17.39 -13.75
N GLU A 19 -2.18 18.07 -12.63
CA GLU A 19 -1.22 17.85 -11.57
C GLU A 19 -1.82 16.92 -10.52
N VAL A 20 -1.05 15.90 -10.12
CA VAL A 20 -1.46 15.00 -9.04
C VAL A 20 -0.30 14.86 -8.08
N SER A 21 -0.58 14.50 -6.83
CA SER A 21 0.46 14.25 -5.86
C SER A 21 1.24 12.99 -6.24
N LEU A 22 2.46 12.89 -5.75
CA LEU A 22 3.28 11.70 -6.00
C LEU A 22 2.61 10.47 -5.42
N THR A 23 2.01 10.61 -4.23
CA THR A 23 1.29 9.50 -3.61
C THR A 23 0.16 9.01 -4.51
N THR A 24 -0.61 9.94 -5.08
CA THR A 24 -1.69 9.59 -5.99
C THR A 24 -1.15 8.89 -7.23
N ARG A 25 -0.02 9.36 -7.77
CA ARG A 25 0.57 8.74 -8.95
C ARG A 25 0.99 7.30 -8.67
N HIS A 26 1.58 7.06 -7.49
CA HIS A 26 1.92 5.69 -7.11
C HIS A 26 0.68 4.81 -7.02
N LEU A 27 -0.39 5.33 -6.46
CA LEU A 27 -1.64 4.59 -6.38
C LEU A 27 -2.18 4.27 -7.78
N MET A 28 -2.11 5.23 -8.70
CA MET A 28 -2.54 5.00 -10.08
C MET A 28 -1.71 3.91 -10.74
N ASN A 29 -0.47 3.73 -10.33
CA ASN A 29 0.40 2.66 -10.82
C ASN A 29 0.26 1.38 -10.01
N ARG A 30 -0.74 1.31 -9.13
CA ARG A 30 -1.09 0.14 -8.32
C ARG A 30 -0.02 -0.19 -7.28
N ASN A 31 0.61 0.84 -6.75
CA ASN A 31 1.57 0.73 -5.66
C ASN A 31 0.96 1.34 -4.41
N VAL A 32 0.99 0.59 -3.31
CA VAL A 32 0.44 1.03 -2.02
C VAL A 32 1.55 0.95 -0.98
N PHE A 33 1.60 1.93 -0.10
CA PHE A 33 2.65 2.00 0.91
C PHE A 33 2.03 1.85 2.29
N LEU A 34 2.61 0.95 3.10
CA LEU A 34 2.29 0.80 4.52
C LEU A 34 3.53 1.22 5.28
N GLN A 35 3.62 2.51 5.59
CA GLN A 35 4.82 3.07 6.20
C GLN A 35 4.47 3.71 7.53
N GLY A 36 5.33 3.47 8.51
CA GLY A 36 5.15 4.02 9.84
C GLY A 36 4.29 3.13 10.72
N THR A 37 3.83 3.70 11.83
CA THR A 37 3.05 2.95 12.82
C THR A 37 1.70 2.55 12.25
N ILE A 38 1.32 1.31 12.50
CA ILE A 38 0.02 0.79 12.07
C ILE A 38 -1.02 1.26 13.08
N ASP A 39 -1.93 2.12 12.62
CA ASP A 39 -3.03 2.62 13.44
C ASP A 39 -4.31 2.61 12.62
N SER A 40 -5.40 3.06 13.23
CA SER A 40 -6.69 2.99 12.55
C SER A 40 -6.75 3.90 11.34
N ASP A 41 -6.07 5.04 11.36
CA ASP A 41 -6.04 5.92 10.19
C ASP A 41 -5.35 5.24 9.02
N MET A 42 -4.21 4.60 9.28
CA MET A 42 -3.51 3.87 8.23
C MET A 42 -4.38 2.75 7.68
N ALA A 43 -5.03 1.99 8.57
CA ALA A 43 -5.86 0.87 8.14
C ALA A 43 -7.02 1.34 7.27
N ASN A 44 -7.65 2.44 7.65
CA ASN A 44 -8.78 2.97 6.89
C ASN A 44 -8.34 3.49 5.53
N GLN A 45 -7.19 4.17 5.48
CA GLN A 45 -6.66 4.65 4.21
C GLN A 45 -6.29 3.48 3.30
N PHE A 46 -5.68 2.46 3.88
CA PHE A 46 -5.31 1.28 3.10
C PHE A 46 -6.54 0.60 2.51
N LEU A 47 -7.56 0.42 3.33
CA LEU A 47 -8.78 -0.21 2.87
C LEU A 47 -9.41 0.58 1.72
N SER A 48 -9.47 1.90 1.87
CA SER A 48 -10.02 2.76 0.84
C SER A 48 -9.23 2.65 -0.47
N GLN A 49 -7.90 2.65 -0.37
CA GLN A 49 -7.05 2.54 -1.55
C GLN A 49 -7.21 1.18 -2.23
N LEU A 50 -7.27 0.11 -1.45
CA LEU A 50 -7.41 -1.22 -2.02
C LEU A 50 -8.76 -1.37 -2.72
N LEU A 51 -9.83 -0.86 -2.12
CA LEU A 51 -11.15 -0.90 -2.76
C LEU A 51 -11.15 -0.11 -4.07
N TYR A 52 -10.49 1.03 -4.09
CA TYR A 52 -10.38 1.80 -5.33
C TYR A 52 -9.69 0.99 -6.41
N LEU A 53 -8.58 0.32 -6.07
CA LEU A 53 -7.83 -0.45 -7.05
C LEU A 53 -8.62 -1.67 -7.53
N GLU A 54 -9.40 -2.28 -6.65
CA GLU A 54 -10.25 -3.41 -7.04
C GLU A 54 -11.30 -3.00 -8.06
N GLN A 55 -11.80 -1.77 -7.97
CA GLN A 55 -12.83 -1.29 -8.88
C GLN A 55 -12.27 -0.86 -10.22
N GLU A 56 -10.97 -0.54 -10.27
CA GLU A 56 -10.36 -0.06 -11.50
C GLU A 56 -10.07 -1.19 -12.48
N LEU A 57 -9.20 -2.10 -12.09
CA LEU A 57 -8.76 -3.19 -12.94
C LEU A 57 -8.47 -4.40 -12.08
N GLU A 58 -8.58 -5.58 -12.67
CA GLU A 58 -8.20 -6.81 -12.00
C GLU A 58 -6.74 -7.12 -12.33
N GLU A 59 -5.84 -6.24 -11.89
CA GLU A 59 -4.41 -6.33 -12.14
C GLU A 59 -3.68 -6.40 -10.82
N PRO A 60 -2.46 -6.95 -10.79
CA PRO A 60 -1.72 -7.08 -9.53
C PRO A 60 -1.46 -5.75 -8.84
N VAL A 61 -1.42 -5.80 -7.51
CA VAL A 61 -1.11 -4.65 -6.66
C VAL A 61 0.15 -4.98 -5.88
N THR A 62 1.04 -4.00 -5.76
CA THR A 62 2.25 -4.15 -4.97
C THR A 62 2.14 -3.30 -3.71
N ILE A 63 2.38 -3.91 -2.56
CA ILE A 63 2.36 -3.23 -1.28
C ILE A 63 3.79 -3.18 -0.75
N TYR A 64 4.26 -1.96 -0.46
CA TYR A 64 5.57 -1.74 0.13
C TYR A 64 5.37 -1.48 1.62
N ILE A 65 5.96 -2.34 2.46
CA ILE A 65 5.79 -2.22 3.90
C ILE A 65 7.11 -1.83 4.55
N ASN A 66 7.05 -0.84 5.42
CA ASN A 66 8.17 -0.38 6.23
C ASN A 66 7.58 0.13 7.53
N SER A 67 7.48 -0.74 8.54
CA SER A 67 6.72 -0.41 9.74
C SER A 67 7.26 -1.15 10.96
N PRO A 68 7.31 -0.48 12.11
CA PRO A 68 7.64 -1.15 13.37
C PRO A 68 6.47 -1.92 13.96
N GLY A 69 5.30 -1.87 13.33
CA GLY A 69 4.10 -2.48 13.86
C GLY A 69 3.15 -1.44 14.43
N GLY A 70 2.27 -1.86 15.32
CA GLY A 70 1.30 -0.96 15.92
C GLY A 70 0.13 -1.71 16.51
N GLU A 71 -1.07 -1.17 16.32
CA GLU A 71 -2.27 -1.71 16.92
C GLU A 71 -2.69 -3.01 16.25
N VAL A 72 -3.04 -3.98 17.09
CA VAL A 72 -3.44 -5.30 16.59
C VAL A 72 -4.72 -5.21 15.77
N ASN A 73 -5.71 -4.46 16.27
CA ASN A 73 -6.99 -4.35 15.56
C ASN A 73 -6.82 -3.69 14.19
N ALA A 74 -6.00 -2.64 14.12
CA ALA A 74 -5.73 -1.98 12.85
C ALA A 74 -5.03 -2.93 11.88
N GLY A 75 -4.07 -3.71 12.38
CA GLY A 75 -3.39 -4.71 11.56
C GLY A 75 -4.33 -5.77 11.04
N LEU A 76 -5.30 -6.17 11.85
CA LEU A 76 -6.28 -7.17 11.44
C LEU A 76 -7.19 -6.63 10.34
N VAL A 77 -7.52 -5.34 10.37
CA VAL A 77 -8.29 -4.73 9.28
C VAL A 77 -7.53 -4.86 7.96
N ILE A 78 -6.22 -4.56 7.99
CA ILE A 78 -5.38 -4.67 6.81
C ILE A 78 -5.30 -6.13 6.35
N TYR A 79 -5.10 -7.05 7.30
CA TYR A 79 -5.04 -8.47 7.00
C TYR A 79 -6.32 -8.94 6.31
N ASP A 80 -7.47 -8.59 6.89
CA ASP A 80 -8.75 -9.02 6.34
C ASP A 80 -9.00 -8.43 4.95
N ALA A 81 -8.59 -7.18 4.73
CA ALA A 81 -8.75 -6.54 3.44
C ALA A 81 -7.95 -7.27 2.36
N ILE A 82 -6.71 -7.64 2.67
CA ILE A 82 -5.87 -8.35 1.71
C ILE A 82 -6.40 -9.76 1.49
N GLN A 83 -6.76 -10.44 2.57
CA GLN A 83 -7.24 -11.81 2.50
C GLN A 83 -8.52 -11.91 1.68
N GLY A 84 -9.39 -10.91 1.78
CA GLY A 84 -10.65 -10.91 1.06
C GLY A 84 -10.58 -10.36 -0.35
N SER A 85 -9.42 -9.87 -0.77
CA SER A 85 -9.28 -9.29 -2.10
C SER A 85 -9.15 -10.38 -3.16
N ASN A 86 -9.71 -10.12 -4.33
CA ASN A 86 -9.56 -10.99 -5.49
C ASN A 86 -8.32 -10.66 -6.30
N LEU A 87 -7.61 -9.61 -5.95
CA LEU A 87 -6.42 -9.20 -6.68
C LEU A 87 -5.21 -10.00 -6.27
N GLU A 88 -4.30 -10.19 -7.19
CA GLU A 88 -2.97 -10.70 -6.85
C GLU A 88 -2.23 -9.60 -6.12
N ILE A 89 -1.77 -9.89 -4.91
CA ILE A 89 -1.11 -8.88 -4.08
C ILE A 89 0.31 -9.35 -3.79
N ASN A 90 1.28 -8.51 -4.14
CA ASN A 90 2.68 -8.74 -3.87
C ASN A 90 3.12 -7.80 -2.78
N MET A 91 3.77 -8.31 -1.75
CA MET A 91 4.21 -7.47 -0.65
C MET A 91 5.73 -7.47 -0.56
N ILE A 92 6.31 -6.29 -0.52
CA ILE A 92 7.74 -6.08 -0.49
C ILE A 92 8.09 -5.30 0.78
N CYS A 93 9.05 -5.82 1.53
CA CYS A 93 9.52 -5.13 2.72
C CYS A 93 10.67 -4.19 2.34
N THR A 94 10.51 -2.91 2.66
CA THR A 94 11.56 -1.93 2.42
C THR A 94 11.96 -1.34 3.76
N GLY A 95 13.02 -1.88 4.34
CA GLY A 95 13.49 -1.43 5.64
C GLY A 95 13.10 -2.40 6.74
N MET A 96 11.96 -2.18 7.37
CA MET A 96 11.60 -2.93 8.56
C MET A 96 10.17 -3.46 8.47
N ALA A 97 9.98 -4.66 8.96
CA ALA A 97 8.63 -5.18 9.23
C ALA A 97 8.71 -5.91 10.57
N ALA A 98 8.23 -5.26 11.62
CA ALA A 98 8.33 -5.78 12.97
C ALA A 98 6.95 -5.87 13.62
N SER A 99 6.80 -6.77 14.60
CA SER A 99 5.56 -6.93 15.35
C SER A 99 4.40 -7.21 14.40
N MET A 100 3.31 -6.45 14.48
CA MET A 100 2.14 -6.64 13.60
C MET A 100 2.50 -6.54 12.12
N ALA A 101 3.45 -5.68 11.78
CA ALA A 101 3.91 -5.57 10.40
C ALA A 101 4.60 -6.85 9.94
N ALA A 102 5.31 -7.52 10.83
CA ALA A 102 5.95 -8.80 10.49
C ALA A 102 4.89 -9.87 10.18
N ILE A 103 3.81 -9.87 10.93
CA ILE A 103 2.72 -10.82 10.69
C ILE A 103 2.12 -10.59 9.30
N LEU A 104 1.89 -9.32 8.95
CA LEU A 104 1.35 -9.00 7.63
C LEU A 104 2.32 -9.44 6.53
N PHE A 105 3.59 -9.10 6.68
CA PHE A 105 4.56 -9.43 5.64
C PHE A 105 4.72 -10.94 5.50
N CYS A 106 4.80 -11.66 6.60
CA CYS A 106 4.98 -13.12 6.54
C CYS A 106 3.76 -13.81 5.94
N SER A 107 2.58 -13.22 6.09
CA SER A 107 1.36 -13.82 5.58
C SER A 107 1.21 -13.65 4.07
N PHE A 108 1.75 -12.56 3.52
CA PHE A 108 1.42 -12.16 2.15
C PHE A 108 2.62 -11.92 1.25
N PHE A 109 3.84 -12.06 1.75
CA PHE A 109 4.99 -11.77 0.89
C PHE A 109 5.05 -12.72 -0.29
N SER A 110 5.60 -12.21 -1.41
CA SER A 110 5.76 -13.01 -2.61
C SER A 110 7.16 -13.59 -2.63
N VAL A 111 7.26 -14.90 -2.89
CA VAL A 111 8.58 -15.54 -2.97
C VAL A 111 9.40 -15.03 -4.14
N ARG A 112 8.73 -14.48 -5.15
CA ARG A 112 9.45 -14.06 -6.35
C ARG A 112 10.25 -12.80 -6.13
N PHE A 113 9.80 -11.93 -5.22
CA PHE A 113 10.47 -10.64 -5.10
C PHE A 113 11.85 -10.74 -4.49
N SER A 114 12.13 -11.81 -3.73
CA SER A 114 13.43 -11.95 -3.10
C SER A 114 14.57 -12.00 -4.12
N SER A 115 14.29 -12.44 -5.33
CA SER A 115 15.30 -12.49 -6.38
C SER A 115 15.38 -11.17 -7.14
N SER A 116 14.43 -10.29 -6.99
CA SER A 116 14.43 -9.02 -7.71
C SER A 116 14.98 -7.88 -6.86
N LEU A 117 15.24 -8.13 -5.61
CA LEU A 117 15.84 -7.14 -4.75
C LEU A 117 17.31 -7.39 -4.63
#